data_c6c44d2841d7f0b18a2bd3ba2840ed88
#
_entry.id   c6c44d2841d7f0b18a2bd3ba2840ed88
#
_cell.length_a   1.000
_cell.length_b   1.000
_cell.length_c   1.000
_cell.angle_alpha   90.00
_cell.angle_beta   90.00
_cell.angle_gamma   90.00
#
_symmetry.space_group_name_H-M   'P 1'
#
loop_
_entity.id
_entity.type
_entity.pdbx_description
1 polymer ?
#
loop_
_entity_poly.entity_id
_entity_poly.type
_entity_poly.pdbx_seq_one_letter_code
_entity_poly.pdbx_strand_id
1 'polypeptide(L)'
;MEQLQHLQTQFGLMTWPLIICSALTVMIIAERLFQVFVSLGVGKRAIRQKLKTLDPTNSKDIEALADDLSGKRPLLYRGVAMLLAHHSFSKSLREDAAGIWLQEKRHQLHSGLRLLTLIGVISPLIGLLGTVLGLIDMFKGIASSTGNITPNDLADGLGLAMRTTAAGLIIALPAISGAQLIGLWADRVIAKLEHTLNYVNLWLEGISLQHVSPENNKEVATVADHVEARSS
;
A
#
# COMPACT_ATOMS: atom_id res chain seq x y z
N MET A 1 -21.13 -12.45 -26.20
CA MET A 1 -20.26 -12.68 -27.36
C MET A 1 -20.27 -11.49 -28.31
N GLU A 2 -21.40 -10.91 -28.62
CA GLU A 2 -21.54 -9.74 -29.50
C GLU A 2 -20.75 -8.51 -29.02
N GLN A 3 -20.73 -8.23 -27.72
CA GLN A 3 -19.99 -7.11 -27.15
C GLN A 3 -18.46 -7.24 -27.35
N LEU A 4 -17.91 -8.45 -27.29
CA LEU A 4 -16.49 -8.69 -27.51
C LEU A 4 -16.12 -8.53 -29.00
N GLN A 5 -16.98 -8.97 -29.90
CA GLN A 5 -16.79 -8.77 -31.33
C GLN A 5 -16.86 -7.29 -31.71
N HIS A 6 -17.76 -6.54 -31.08
CA HIS A 6 -17.86 -5.09 -31.30
C HIS A 6 -16.63 -4.32 -30.78
N LEU A 7 -16.04 -4.76 -29.64
CA LEU A 7 -14.78 -4.21 -29.15
C LEU A 7 -13.60 -4.57 -30.07
N GLN A 8 -13.58 -5.78 -30.63
CA GLN A 8 -12.52 -6.22 -31.53
C GLN A 8 -12.52 -5.43 -32.86
N THR A 9 -13.68 -5.06 -33.37
CA THR A 9 -13.81 -4.19 -34.55
C THR A 9 -13.43 -2.73 -34.23
N GLN A 10 -13.59 -2.27 -32.99
CA GLN A 10 -13.29 -0.90 -32.56
C GLN A 10 -11.82 -0.65 -32.18
N PHE A 11 -11.07 -1.66 -31.75
CA PHE A 11 -9.69 -1.49 -31.23
C PHE A 11 -8.65 -2.39 -31.94
N GLY A 12 -9.07 -3.19 -32.94
CA GLY A 12 -8.18 -4.06 -33.69
C GLY A 12 -7.41 -5.08 -32.85
N LEU A 13 -6.17 -5.37 -33.25
CA LEU A 13 -5.31 -6.37 -32.60
C LEU A 13 -4.97 -6.02 -31.13
N MET A 14 -4.98 -4.72 -30.78
CA MET A 14 -4.64 -4.26 -29.42
C MET A 14 -5.77 -4.39 -28.39
N THR A 15 -6.95 -4.86 -28.79
CA THR A 15 -8.09 -5.10 -27.90
C THR A 15 -7.75 -6.06 -26.77
N TRP A 16 -7.12 -7.20 -27.08
CA TRP A 16 -6.82 -8.24 -26.11
C TRP A 16 -5.83 -7.81 -25.03
N PRO A 17 -4.66 -7.21 -25.35
CA PRO A 17 -3.75 -6.69 -24.34
C PRO A 17 -4.40 -5.64 -23.42
N LEU A 18 -5.21 -4.73 -23.98
CA LEU A 18 -5.89 -3.69 -23.22
C LEU A 18 -6.96 -4.26 -22.27
N ILE A 19 -7.74 -5.25 -22.72
CA ILE A 19 -8.73 -5.92 -21.87
C ILE A 19 -8.04 -6.64 -20.71
N ILE A 20 -6.93 -7.35 -20.97
CA ILE A 20 -6.16 -8.04 -19.92
C ILE A 20 -5.64 -7.02 -18.90
N CYS A 21 -5.02 -5.92 -19.35
CA CYS A 21 -4.54 -4.86 -18.46
C CYS A 21 -5.68 -4.24 -17.64
N SER A 22 -6.84 -3.99 -18.25
CA SER A 22 -8.03 -3.46 -17.57
C SER A 22 -8.54 -4.43 -16.50
N ALA A 23 -8.71 -5.70 -16.84
CA ALA A 23 -9.19 -6.71 -15.90
C ALA A 23 -8.24 -6.90 -14.71
N LEU A 24 -6.92 -6.95 -14.97
CA LEU A 24 -5.91 -7.04 -13.92
C LEU A 24 -5.90 -5.80 -13.03
N THR A 25 -6.05 -4.60 -13.60
CA THR A 25 -6.12 -3.35 -12.83
C THR A 25 -7.30 -3.37 -11.87
N VAL A 26 -8.50 -3.69 -12.36
CA VAL A 26 -9.72 -3.75 -11.54
C VAL A 26 -9.60 -4.83 -10.46
N MET A 27 -9.09 -6.02 -10.82
CA MET A 27 -8.91 -7.14 -9.89
C MET A 27 -7.96 -6.76 -8.75
N ILE A 28 -6.78 -6.20 -9.07
CA ILE A 28 -5.79 -5.85 -8.05
C ILE A 28 -6.31 -4.72 -7.16
N ILE A 29 -6.93 -3.69 -7.73
CA ILE A 29 -7.50 -2.58 -6.96
C ILE A 29 -8.60 -3.10 -6.02
N ALA A 30 -9.51 -3.94 -6.51
CA ALA A 30 -10.60 -4.49 -5.70
C ALA A 30 -10.05 -5.36 -4.54
N GLU A 31 -9.07 -6.22 -4.80
CA GLU A 31 -8.41 -7.03 -3.77
C GLU A 31 -7.77 -6.13 -2.70
N ARG A 32 -7.04 -5.10 -3.11
CA ARG A 32 -6.36 -4.19 -2.19
C ARG A 32 -7.32 -3.32 -1.39
N LEU A 33 -8.37 -2.81 -2.00
CA LEU A 33 -9.42 -2.10 -1.28
C LEU A 33 -10.09 -2.98 -0.23
N PHE A 34 -10.38 -4.24 -0.57
CA PHE A 34 -10.92 -5.21 0.40
C PHE A 34 -9.96 -5.42 1.58
N GLN A 35 -8.66 -5.58 1.33
CA GLN A 35 -7.64 -5.69 2.39
C GLN A 35 -7.58 -4.44 3.25
N VAL A 36 -7.66 -3.25 2.65
CA VAL A 36 -7.74 -1.97 3.38
C VAL A 36 -8.94 -1.96 4.33
N PHE A 37 -10.12 -2.30 3.84
CA PHE A 37 -11.35 -2.32 4.65
C PHE A 37 -11.24 -3.30 5.83
N VAL A 38 -10.70 -4.49 5.61
CA VAL A 38 -10.53 -5.50 6.68
C VAL A 38 -9.46 -5.07 7.69
N SER A 39 -8.43 -4.33 7.27
CA SER A 39 -7.32 -3.89 8.13
C SER A 39 -7.61 -2.62 8.93
N LEU A 40 -8.69 -1.89 8.64
CA LEU A 40 -9.09 -0.65 9.32
C LEU A 40 -9.53 -0.82 10.78
N GLY A 41 -9.48 -2.03 11.35
CA GLY A 41 -9.73 -2.30 12.76
C GLY A 41 -8.75 -1.54 13.68
N VAL A 42 -9.19 -0.38 14.16
CA VAL A 42 -8.40 0.56 14.98
C VAL A 42 -8.28 0.02 16.39
N GLY A 43 -7.08 -0.42 16.79
CA GLY A 43 -6.83 -0.95 18.13
C GLY A 43 -5.82 -0.18 18.99
N LYS A 44 -5.20 0.91 18.48
CA LYS A 44 -4.09 1.58 19.19
C LYS A 44 -4.46 2.09 20.59
N ARG A 45 -5.65 2.70 20.74
CA ARG A 45 -6.14 3.19 22.04
C ARG A 45 -6.47 2.03 22.99
N ALA A 46 -7.11 0.98 22.47
CA ALA A 46 -7.47 -0.20 23.25
C ALA A 46 -6.23 -0.96 23.76
N ILE A 47 -5.19 -1.12 22.93
CA ILE A 47 -3.92 -1.75 23.34
C ILE A 47 -3.25 -0.91 24.43
N ARG A 48 -3.10 0.40 24.24
CA ARG A 48 -2.49 1.27 25.23
C ARG A 48 -3.26 1.28 26.55
N GLN A 49 -4.59 1.21 26.50
CA GLN A 49 -5.43 1.16 27.70
C GLN A 49 -5.29 -0.17 28.43
N LYS A 50 -5.22 -1.30 27.72
CA LYS A 50 -4.95 -2.63 28.31
C LYS A 50 -3.56 -2.71 28.92
N LEU A 51 -2.54 -2.18 28.27
CA LEU A 51 -1.17 -2.15 28.81
C LEU A 51 -1.03 -1.29 30.08
N LYS A 52 -1.85 -0.23 30.22
CA LYS A 52 -1.84 0.61 31.43
C LYS A 52 -2.39 -0.10 32.67
N THR A 53 -3.25 -1.09 32.51
CA THR A 53 -3.86 -1.86 33.60
C THR A 53 -3.07 -3.10 34.01
N LEU A 54 -2.00 -3.40 33.27
CA LEU A 54 -1.16 -4.59 33.49
C LEU A 54 0.22 -4.20 34.02
N ASP A 55 0.76 -5.06 34.87
CA ASP A 55 2.12 -4.92 35.39
C ASP A 55 3.10 -5.66 34.46
N PRO A 56 4.13 -4.97 33.94
CA PRO A 56 5.11 -5.57 33.01
C PRO A 56 5.95 -6.70 33.67
N THR A 57 5.91 -6.85 34.98
CA THR A 57 6.65 -7.90 35.72
C THR A 57 5.86 -9.21 35.87
N ASN A 58 4.54 -9.21 35.60
CA ASN A 58 3.70 -10.40 35.75
C ASN A 58 3.58 -11.18 34.44
N SER A 59 4.42 -12.22 34.26
CA SER A 59 4.45 -13.07 33.06
C SER A 59 3.09 -13.70 32.72
N LYS A 60 2.28 -14.07 33.73
CA LYS A 60 0.97 -14.70 33.48
C LYS A 60 -0.03 -13.75 32.83
N ASP A 61 -0.02 -12.48 33.23
CA ASP A 61 -0.90 -11.47 32.68
C ASP A 61 -0.48 -11.10 31.25
N ILE A 62 0.84 -11.13 30.96
CA ILE A 62 1.41 -10.91 29.63
C ILE A 62 1.00 -12.04 28.69
N GLU A 63 1.13 -13.30 29.10
CA GLU A 63 0.73 -14.47 28.30
C GLU A 63 -0.78 -14.47 28.02
N ALA A 64 -1.61 -14.21 29.04
CA ALA A 64 -3.05 -14.10 28.87
C ALA A 64 -3.46 -12.99 27.89
N LEU A 65 -2.76 -11.85 27.93
CA LEU A 65 -2.99 -10.77 26.97
C LEU A 65 -2.53 -11.16 25.56
N ALA A 66 -1.40 -11.85 25.43
CA ALA A 66 -0.91 -12.33 24.14
C ALA A 66 -1.92 -13.27 23.46
N ASP A 67 -2.50 -14.20 24.23
CA ASP A 67 -3.54 -15.12 23.75
C ASP A 67 -4.84 -14.39 23.35
N ASP A 68 -5.33 -13.45 24.17
CA ASP A 68 -6.52 -12.64 23.83
C ASP A 68 -6.31 -11.84 22.54
N LEU A 69 -5.09 -11.36 22.29
CA LEU A 69 -4.77 -10.58 21.10
C LEU A 69 -4.49 -11.44 19.86
N SER A 70 -3.98 -12.66 20.02
CA SER A 70 -3.61 -13.55 18.93
C SER A 70 -4.80 -13.94 18.06
N GLY A 71 -5.98 -14.13 18.66
CA GLY A 71 -7.23 -14.45 17.97
C GLY A 71 -7.88 -13.29 17.22
N LYS A 72 -7.38 -12.07 17.34
CA LYS A 72 -8.00 -10.89 16.73
C LYS A 72 -7.46 -10.64 15.33
N ARG A 73 -8.38 -10.33 14.38
CA ARG A 73 -8.06 -10.10 12.96
C ARG A 73 -7.14 -8.90 12.66
N PRO A 74 -7.21 -7.73 13.34
CA PRO A 74 -6.38 -6.59 13.00
C PRO A 74 -4.88 -6.87 13.15
N LEU A 75 -4.11 -6.45 12.16
CA LEU A 75 -2.65 -6.66 12.08
C LEU A 75 -1.92 -6.17 13.35
N LEU A 76 -2.39 -5.06 13.92
CA LEU A 76 -1.81 -4.45 15.11
C LEU A 76 -1.86 -5.39 16.32
N TYR A 77 -2.97 -6.08 16.53
CA TYR A 77 -3.12 -7.03 17.65
C TYR A 77 -2.18 -8.23 17.48
N ARG A 78 -2.05 -8.75 16.26
CA ARG A 78 -1.15 -9.87 15.95
C ARG A 78 0.31 -9.51 16.16
N GLY A 79 0.74 -8.30 15.77
CA GLY A 79 2.10 -7.83 16.00
C GLY A 79 2.40 -7.68 17.51
N VAL A 80 1.47 -7.10 18.28
CA VAL A 80 1.63 -6.98 19.73
C VAL A 80 1.62 -8.34 20.40
N ALA A 81 0.71 -9.26 20.02
CA ALA A 81 0.67 -10.63 20.54
C ALA A 81 1.99 -11.36 20.31
N MET A 82 2.56 -11.25 19.10
CA MET A 82 3.85 -11.83 18.75
C MET A 82 4.96 -11.31 19.70
N LEU A 83 5.01 -10.00 19.92
CA LEU A 83 6.02 -9.39 20.78
C LEU A 83 5.86 -9.81 22.25
N LEU A 84 4.62 -9.86 22.75
CA LEU A 84 4.31 -10.30 24.12
C LEU A 84 4.61 -11.79 24.33
N ALA A 85 4.37 -12.64 23.34
CA ALA A 85 4.74 -14.06 23.40
C ALA A 85 6.25 -14.28 23.54
N HIS A 86 7.05 -13.32 23.10
CA HIS A 86 8.52 -13.35 23.23
C HIS A 86 9.05 -12.47 24.36
N HIS A 87 8.21 -12.15 25.37
CA HIS A 87 8.57 -11.23 26.47
C HIS A 87 9.82 -11.67 27.25
N SER A 88 10.10 -12.99 27.33
CA SER A 88 11.26 -13.55 28.01
C SER A 88 12.61 -13.36 27.27
N PHE A 89 12.56 -12.94 25.99
CA PHE A 89 13.78 -12.72 25.20
C PHE A 89 14.42 -11.38 25.55
N SER A 90 15.73 -11.26 25.26
CA SER A 90 16.43 -10.00 25.40
C SER A 90 15.79 -8.91 24.50
N LYS A 91 15.92 -7.64 24.91
CA LYS A 91 15.38 -6.49 24.18
C LYS A 91 15.83 -6.49 22.71
N SER A 92 17.12 -6.74 22.46
CA SER A 92 17.67 -6.79 21.10
C SER A 92 17.01 -7.87 20.25
N LEU A 93 16.83 -9.06 20.79
CA LEU A 93 16.23 -10.19 20.06
C LEU A 93 14.73 -9.92 19.75
N ARG A 94 14.02 -9.25 20.66
CA ARG A 94 12.63 -8.82 20.41
C ARG A 94 12.55 -7.76 19.32
N GLU A 95 13.50 -6.81 19.28
CA GLU A 95 13.59 -5.79 18.23
C GLU A 95 13.85 -6.42 16.88
N ASP A 96 14.78 -7.38 16.79
CA ASP A 96 15.06 -8.11 15.57
C ASP A 96 13.84 -8.92 15.08
N ALA A 97 13.17 -9.64 15.97
CA ALA A 97 11.96 -10.38 15.65
C ALA A 97 10.84 -9.46 15.14
N ALA A 98 10.64 -8.31 15.80
CA ALA A 98 9.66 -7.30 15.37
C ALA A 98 10.04 -6.71 14.00
N GLY A 99 11.33 -6.43 13.76
CA GLY A 99 11.85 -5.94 12.49
C GLY A 99 11.58 -6.91 11.33
N ILE A 100 11.89 -8.19 11.52
CA ILE A 100 11.64 -9.25 10.52
C ILE A 100 10.14 -9.35 10.23
N TRP A 101 9.30 -9.37 11.27
CA TRP A 101 7.85 -9.44 11.10
C TRP A 101 7.29 -8.20 10.37
N LEU A 102 7.75 -6.99 10.70
CA LEU A 102 7.36 -5.76 10.03
C LEU A 102 7.77 -5.76 8.56
N GLN A 103 8.97 -6.24 8.26
CA GLN A 103 9.47 -6.35 6.88
C GLN A 103 8.63 -7.32 6.06
N GLU A 104 8.24 -8.47 6.63
CA GLU A 104 7.34 -9.42 5.98
C GLU A 104 5.98 -8.76 5.68
N LYS A 105 5.39 -8.04 6.66
CA LYS A 105 4.11 -7.35 6.49
C LYS A 105 4.20 -6.21 5.48
N ARG A 106 5.29 -5.47 5.47
CA ARG A 106 5.57 -4.47 4.43
C ARG A 106 5.58 -5.09 3.04
N HIS A 107 6.29 -6.20 2.89
CA HIS A 107 6.34 -6.92 1.62
C HIS A 107 4.96 -7.40 1.17
N GLN A 108 4.17 -7.97 2.09
CA GLN A 108 2.80 -8.42 1.81
C GLN A 108 1.87 -7.27 1.40
N LEU A 109 1.94 -6.11 2.07
CA LEU A 109 1.10 -4.96 1.75
C LEU A 109 1.48 -4.30 0.42
N HIS A 110 2.76 -4.29 0.04
CA HIS A 110 3.25 -3.74 -1.22
C HIS A 110 3.21 -4.75 -2.38
N SER A 111 2.98 -6.03 -2.11
CA SER A 111 2.80 -7.07 -3.11
C SER A 111 1.64 -6.68 -4.04
N GLY A 112 1.82 -6.85 -5.35
CA GLY A 112 0.82 -6.46 -6.36
C GLY A 112 0.81 -4.96 -6.74
N LEU A 113 1.26 -4.03 -5.86
CA LEU A 113 1.34 -2.61 -6.23
C LEU A 113 2.38 -2.37 -7.33
N ARG A 114 3.46 -3.14 -7.32
CA ARG A 114 4.48 -3.09 -8.38
C ARG A 114 3.90 -3.50 -9.74
N LEU A 115 3.07 -4.57 -9.75
CA LEU A 115 2.39 -5.01 -10.97
C LEU A 115 1.40 -3.94 -11.44
N LEU A 116 0.65 -3.33 -10.54
CA LEU A 116 -0.28 -2.26 -10.86
C LEU A 116 0.43 -1.04 -11.46
N THR A 117 1.58 -0.66 -10.91
CA THR A 117 2.43 0.40 -11.46
C THR A 117 2.95 0.02 -12.86
N LEU A 118 3.38 -1.23 -13.05
CA LEU A 118 3.84 -1.73 -14.35
C LEU A 118 2.73 -1.65 -15.40
N ILE A 119 1.52 -2.10 -15.07
CA ILE A 119 0.35 -1.99 -15.96
C ILE A 119 0.09 -0.53 -16.30
N GLY A 120 0.16 0.37 -15.32
CA GLY A 120 -0.04 1.80 -15.52
C GLY A 120 0.95 2.44 -16.49
N VAL A 121 2.20 1.97 -16.52
CA VAL A 121 3.23 2.44 -17.46
C VAL A 121 3.08 1.80 -18.83
N ILE A 122 2.75 0.50 -18.88
CA ILE A 122 2.69 -0.25 -20.16
C ILE A 122 1.40 0.06 -20.93
N SER A 123 0.27 0.29 -20.25
CA SER A 123 -1.03 0.48 -20.91
C SER A 123 -1.03 1.65 -21.92
N PRO A 124 -0.47 2.84 -21.63
CA PRO A 124 -0.36 3.91 -22.63
C PRO A 124 0.54 3.54 -23.82
N LEU A 125 1.60 2.75 -23.57
CA LEU A 125 2.50 2.29 -24.64
C LEU A 125 1.79 1.31 -25.58
N ILE A 126 0.96 0.41 -25.02
CA ILE A 126 0.10 -0.47 -25.83
C ILE A 126 -0.89 0.37 -26.64
N GLY A 127 -1.49 1.40 -26.03
CA GLY A 127 -2.37 2.34 -26.71
C GLY A 127 -1.66 3.06 -27.86
N LEU A 128 -0.45 3.56 -27.63
CA LEU A 128 0.37 4.19 -28.67
C LEU A 128 0.75 3.21 -29.78
N LEU A 129 1.13 1.98 -29.44
CA LEU A 129 1.39 0.94 -30.43
C LEU A 129 0.14 0.68 -31.28
N GLY A 130 -1.04 0.71 -30.68
CA GLY A 130 -2.31 0.58 -31.39
C GLY A 130 -2.53 1.69 -32.43
N THR A 131 -2.12 2.94 -32.12
CA THR A 131 -2.21 4.03 -33.12
C THR A 131 -1.28 3.81 -34.30
N VAL A 132 -0.05 3.38 -34.04
CA VAL A 132 0.91 3.10 -35.10
C VAL A 132 0.42 2.00 -36.04
N LEU A 133 -0.09 0.89 -35.46
CA LEU A 133 -0.63 -0.21 -36.26
C LEU A 133 -1.89 0.21 -37.04
N GLY A 134 -2.80 0.97 -36.41
CA GLY A 134 -3.99 1.49 -37.05
C GLY A 134 -3.69 2.41 -38.22
N LEU A 135 -2.67 3.27 -38.09
CA LEU A 135 -2.22 4.11 -39.19
C LEU A 135 -1.57 3.30 -40.35
N ILE A 136 -0.76 2.29 -39.99
CA ILE A 136 -0.17 1.38 -41.02
C ILE A 136 -1.26 0.67 -41.80
N ASP A 137 -2.29 0.16 -41.12
CA ASP A 137 -3.39 -0.56 -41.79
C ASP A 137 -4.25 0.40 -42.63
N MET A 138 -4.46 1.62 -42.15
CA MET A 138 -5.12 2.68 -42.93
C MET A 138 -4.35 2.97 -44.25
N PHE A 139 -3.02 3.20 -44.16
CA PHE A 139 -2.21 3.47 -45.34
C PHE A 139 -2.15 2.28 -46.31
N LYS A 140 -2.11 1.05 -45.82
CA LYS A 140 -2.20 -0.15 -46.66
C LYS A 140 -3.53 -0.24 -47.40
N GLY A 141 -4.64 0.07 -46.70
CA GLY A 141 -5.97 0.12 -47.30
C GLY A 141 -6.04 1.13 -48.44
N ILE A 142 -5.49 2.32 -48.21
CA ILE A 142 -5.40 3.37 -49.23
C ILE A 142 -4.56 2.92 -50.44
N ALA A 143 -3.39 2.32 -50.20
CA ALA A 143 -2.49 1.86 -51.26
C ALA A 143 -3.09 0.72 -52.11
N SER A 144 -3.98 -0.08 -51.54
CA SER A 144 -4.66 -1.19 -52.23
C SER A 144 -5.97 -0.79 -52.91
N SER A 145 -6.49 0.40 -52.63
CA SER A 145 -7.73 0.89 -53.22
C SER A 145 -7.47 1.41 -54.64
N THR A 146 -8.23 0.91 -55.61
CA THR A 146 -8.20 1.37 -57.03
C THR A 146 -9.15 2.53 -57.29
N GLY A 147 -9.87 3.02 -56.24
CA GLY A 147 -10.84 4.09 -56.32
C GLY A 147 -10.34 5.42 -55.72
N ASN A 148 -11.19 6.46 -55.76
CA ASN A 148 -10.92 7.72 -55.11
C ASN A 148 -10.97 7.56 -53.58
N ILE A 149 -9.90 7.97 -52.92
CA ILE A 149 -9.79 8.00 -51.46
C ILE A 149 -10.78 9.05 -50.96
N THR A 150 -11.67 8.65 -50.08
CA THR A 150 -12.65 9.56 -49.45
C THR A 150 -12.13 10.07 -48.09
N PRO A 151 -12.52 11.28 -47.67
CA PRO A 151 -12.19 11.77 -46.34
C PRO A 151 -12.70 10.85 -45.21
N ASN A 152 -13.75 10.08 -45.45
CA ASN A 152 -14.29 9.11 -44.48
C ASN A 152 -13.34 7.94 -44.25
N ASP A 153 -12.67 7.43 -45.28
CA ASP A 153 -11.71 6.32 -45.14
C ASP A 153 -10.51 6.70 -44.26
N LEU A 154 -10.09 7.98 -44.35
CA LEU A 154 -9.06 8.53 -43.46
C LEU A 154 -9.59 8.75 -42.06
N ALA A 155 -10.83 9.26 -41.90
CA ALA A 155 -11.42 9.55 -40.61
C ALA A 155 -11.61 8.29 -39.77
N ASP A 156 -12.02 7.18 -40.36
CA ASP A 156 -12.24 5.90 -39.69
C ASP A 156 -10.94 5.32 -39.15
N GLY A 157 -9.88 5.27 -39.97
CA GLY A 157 -8.58 4.77 -39.55
C GLY A 157 -7.92 5.63 -38.48
N LEU A 158 -7.99 6.96 -38.61
CA LEU A 158 -7.51 7.88 -37.58
C LEU A 158 -8.32 7.79 -36.29
N GLY A 159 -9.65 7.68 -36.41
CA GLY A 159 -10.54 7.50 -35.28
C GLY A 159 -10.25 6.23 -34.48
N LEU A 160 -9.99 5.11 -35.16
CA LEU A 160 -9.57 3.86 -34.55
C LEU A 160 -8.25 4.03 -33.79
N ALA A 161 -7.27 4.65 -34.44
CA ALA A 161 -5.98 4.91 -33.83
C ALA A 161 -6.11 5.75 -32.54
N MET A 162 -6.86 6.84 -32.55
CA MET A 162 -7.04 7.70 -31.39
C MET A 162 -7.76 6.99 -30.22
N ARG A 163 -8.73 6.12 -30.52
CA ARG A 163 -9.47 5.36 -29.51
C ARG A 163 -8.56 4.41 -28.74
N THR A 164 -7.61 3.76 -29.37
CA THR A 164 -6.68 2.84 -28.68
C THR A 164 -5.79 3.56 -27.68
N THR A 165 -5.28 4.75 -28.01
CA THR A 165 -4.52 5.57 -27.06
C THR A 165 -5.38 6.03 -25.90
N ALA A 166 -6.59 6.52 -26.17
CA ALA A 166 -7.52 6.93 -25.11
C ALA A 166 -7.81 5.77 -24.16
N ALA A 167 -8.06 4.56 -24.67
CA ALA A 167 -8.28 3.37 -23.86
C ALA A 167 -7.06 3.03 -22.98
N GLY A 168 -5.85 3.08 -23.53
CA GLY A 168 -4.61 2.87 -22.77
C GLY A 168 -4.46 3.85 -21.60
N LEU A 169 -4.78 5.14 -21.82
CA LEU A 169 -4.74 6.18 -20.79
C LEU A 169 -5.83 5.99 -19.72
N ILE A 170 -7.03 5.59 -20.12
CA ILE A 170 -8.15 5.30 -19.18
C ILE A 170 -7.78 4.17 -18.23
N ILE A 171 -7.02 3.17 -18.68
CA ILE A 171 -6.53 2.08 -17.84
C ILE A 171 -5.37 2.55 -16.96
N ALA A 172 -4.45 3.34 -17.49
CA ALA A 172 -3.26 3.78 -16.79
C ALA A 172 -3.54 4.68 -15.59
N LEU A 173 -4.50 5.61 -15.73
CA LEU A 173 -4.84 6.57 -14.67
C LEU A 173 -5.24 5.88 -13.35
N PRO A 174 -6.24 4.97 -13.31
CA PRO A 174 -6.59 4.27 -12.08
C PRO A 174 -5.50 3.30 -11.61
N ALA A 175 -4.73 2.72 -12.52
CA ALA A 175 -3.62 1.83 -12.15
C ALA A 175 -2.53 2.58 -11.39
N ILE A 176 -2.04 3.70 -11.91
CA ILE A 176 -0.98 4.49 -11.26
C ILE A 176 -1.50 5.15 -9.99
N SER A 177 -2.65 5.82 -10.06
CA SER A 177 -3.21 6.51 -8.88
C SER A 177 -3.59 5.52 -7.78
N GLY A 178 -4.17 4.38 -8.13
CA GLY A 178 -4.47 3.30 -7.19
C GLY A 178 -3.21 2.74 -6.52
N ALA A 179 -2.16 2.45 -7.30
CA ALA A 179 -0.89 1.98 -6.76
C ALA A 179 -0.29 2.97 -5.75
N GLN A 180 -0.27 4.27 -6.08
CA GLN A 180 0.26 5.31 -5.20
C GLN A 180 -0.58 5.51 -3.93
N LEU A 181 -1.90 5.62 -4.05
CA LEU A 181 -2.78 5.84 -2.90
C LEU A 181 -2.75 4.66 -1.94
N ILE A 182 -2.80 3.43 -2.45
CA ILE A 182 -2.75 2.22 -1.63
C ILE A 182 -1.35 2.08 -1.02
N GLY A 183 -0.27 2.41 -1.74
CA GLY A 183 1.10 2.42 -1.23
C GLY A 183 1.27 3.37 -0.05
N LEU A 184 0.82 4.61 -0.18
CA LEU A 184 0.84 5.59 0.91
C LEU A 184 0.04 5.12 2.13
N TRP A 185 -1.08 4.44 1.92
CA TRP A 185 -1.85 3.86 3.01
C TRP A 185 -1.08 2.70 3.68
N ALA A 186 -0.47 1.80 2.90
CA ALA A 186 0.33 0.70 3.42
C ALA A 186 1.49 1.20 4.28
N ASP A 187 2.21 2.23 3.83
CA ASP A 187 3.31 2.85 4.59
C ASP A 187 2.82 3.45 5.91
N ARG A 188 1.66 4.11 5.92
CA ARG A 188 1.04 4.63 7.15
C ARG A 188 0.67 3.51 8.13
N VAL A 189 0.18 2.38 7.63
CA VAL A 189 -0.12 1.21 8.47
C VAL A 189 1.16 0.65 9.08
N ILE A 190 2.21 0.44 8.28
CA ILE A 190 3.50 -0.05 8.77
C ILE A 190 4.10 0.90 9.81
N ALA A 191 4.12 2.20 9.56
CA ALA A 191 4.62 3.18 10.53
C ALA A 191 3.84 3.16 11.86
N LYS A 192 2.51 2.96 11.82
CA LYS A 192 1.71 2.79 13.03
C LYS A 192 2.03 1.50 13.79
N LEU A 193 2.27 0.40 13.06
CA LEU A 193 2.67 -0.88 13.63
C LEU A 193 4.03 -0.74 14.32
N GLU A 194 5.02 -0.23 13.61
CA GLU A 194 6.38 -0.01 14.12
C GLU A 194 6.39 0.83 15.40
N HIS A 195 5.71 1.99 15.38
CA HIS A 195 5.59 2.83 16.56
C HIS A 195 4.93 2.12 17.74
N THR A 196 3.93 1.27 17.47
CA THR A 196 3.22 0.56 18.55
C THR A 196 4.06 -0.58 19.09
N LEU A 197 4.76 -1.34 18.26
CA LEU A 197 5.65 -2.41 18.70
C LEU A 197 6.83 -1.85 19.49
N ASN A 198 7.45 -0.76 19.06
CA ASN A 198 8.50 -0.09 19.82
C ASN A 198 7.98 0.40 21.19
N TYR A 199 6.77 0.95 21.25
CA TYR A 199 6.14 1.34 22.52
C TYR A 199 5.95 0.14 23.46
N VAL A 200 5.45 -0.99 22.94
CA VAL A 200 5.25 -2.22 23.74
C VAL A 200 6.59 -2.79 24.20
N ASN A 201 7.62 -2.76 23.35
CA ASN A 201 8.95 -3.24 23.71
C ASN A 201 9.59 -2.41 24.84
N LEU A 202 9.43 -1.08 24.82
CA LEU A 202 9.88 -0.21 25.89
C LEU A 202 9.05 -0.42 27.18
N TRP A 203 7.75 -0.66 27.06
CA TRP A 203 6.89 -0.98 28.20
C TRP A 203 7.33 -2.29 28.91
N LEU A 204 7.72 -3.31 28.12
CA LEU A 204 8.27 -4.57 28.66
C LEU A 204 9.59 -4.38 29.44
N GLU A 205 10.35 -3.34 29.14
CA GLU A 205 11.57 -2.94 29.90
C GLU A 205 11.25 -2.08 31.12
N GLY A 206 9.96 -1.88 31.45
CA GLY A 206 9.55 -1.01 32.56
C GLY A 206 9.70 0.50 32.27
N ILE A 207 10.05 0.88 31.04
CA ILE A 207 10.20 2.27 30.65
C ILE A 207 8.83 2.82 30.27
N SER A 208 8.21 3.60 31.17
CA SER A 208 6.98 4.32 30.86
C SER A 208 7.33 5.60 30.09
N LEU A 209 7.00 5.64 28.81
CA LEU A 209 6.97 6.87 28.02
C LEU A 209 5.74 7.72 28.42
N GLN A 210 5.56 7.99 29.69
CA GLN A 210 4.66 9.06 30.13
C GLN A 210 5.34 10.36 29.73
N HIS A 211 4.61 11.25 29.09
CA HIS A 211 4.99 12.63 28.83
C HIS A 211 5.81 13.15 30.02
N VAL A 212 7.05 13.54 29.77
CA VAL A 212 7.74 14.46 30.64
C VAL A 212 6.85 15.69 30.66
N SER A 213 6.03 15.83 31.71
CA SER A 213 5.25 17.05 31.92
C SER A 213 6.22 18.21 31.94
N PRO A 214 5.85 19.38 31.37
CA PRO A 214 6.71 20.55 31.41
C PRO A 214 7.12 20.97 32.82
N GLU A 215 6.48 20.46 33.86
CA GLU A 215 6.86 20.64 35.28
C GLU A 215 8.21 19.99 35.63
N ASN A 216 8.51 18.80 35.06
CA ASN A 216 9.77 18.12 35.36
C ASN A 216 10.99 18.80 34.69
N ASN A 217 10.74 19.60 33.65
CA ASN A 217 11.79 20.39 32.99
C ASN A 217 12.21 21.59 33.82
N LYS A 218 11.38 22.07 34.76
CA LYS A 218 11.71 23.12 35.70
C LYS A 218 12.60 22.63 36.85
N GLU A 219 12.43 21.38 37.27
CA GLU A 219 13.28 20.78 38.30
C GLU A 219 14.71 20.50 37.77
N VAL A 220 14.82 20.05 36.50
CA VAL A 220 16.12 19.84 35.86
C VAL A 220 16.83 21.16 35.62
N ALA A 221 16.11 22.22 35.23
CA ALA A 221 16.69 23.57 35.05
C ALA A 221 17.17 24.17 36.36
N THR A 222 16.42 24.01 37.47
CA THR A 222 16.83 24.49 38.80
C THR A 222 18.05 23.76 39.35
N VAL A 223 18.20 22.45 39.06
CA VAL A 223 19.39 21.69 39.45
C VAL A 223 20.61 22.12 38.62
N ALA A 224 20.45 22.41 37.34
CA ALA A 224 21.54 22.93 36.49
C ALA A 224 22.03 24.32 36.97
N ASP A 225 21.14 25.26 37.30
CA ASP A 225 21.46 26.58 37.85
C ASP A 225 22.18 26.52 39.22
N HIS A 226 21.82 25.54 40.08
CA HIS A 226 22.50 25.32 41.33
C HIS A 226 23.90 24.70 41.20
N VAL A 227 24.15 23.94 40.14
CA VAL A 227 25.50 23.38 39.88
C VAL A 227 26.43 24.46 39.28
N GLU A 228 25.94 25.35 38.41
CA GLU A 228 26.72 26.47 37.89
C GLU A 228 27.06 27.52 38.97
N ALA A 229 26.14 27.80 39.88
CA ALA A 229 26.36 28.72 40.99
C ALA A 229 27.37 28.23 42.04
N ARG A 230 27.73 26.92 42.06
CA ARG A 230 28.75 26.34 42.94
C ARG A 230 30.13 26.27 42.31
N SER A 231 30.25 26.50 41.00
CA SER A 231 31.52 26.42 40.26
C SER A 231 32.13 27.78 39.94
N SER A 232 31.47 28.86 40.34
CA SER A 232 31.97 30.26 40.32
C SER A 232 32.34 30.71 41.74
#